data_c82acaf5131438baa5b24b1c6a631c31
#
_entry.id   c82acaf5131438baa5b24b1c6a631c31
#
_cell.length_a   1.000
_cell.length_b   1.000
_cell.length_c   1.000
_cell.angle_alpha   90.00
_cell.angle_beta   90.00
_cell.angle_gamma   90.00
#
_symmetry.space_group_name_H-M   'P 1'
#
loop_
_entity.id
_entity.type
_entity.pdbx_description
1 polymer ?
#
loop_
_entity_poly.entity_id
_entity_poly.type
_entity_poly.pdbx_seq_one_letter_code
_entity_poly.pdbx_strand_id
1 'polypeptide(L)'
;QGGGVSILPNPDNYGNIGFFMAGRSMRQIGYANDLISKLMEFEIKDWEFKNAKEIILDQLESIEEDDISSQLFVHDALINKTQKWTTKENIEATKKITYEDVQRIYQEFTNSIFLDIYAYGNYDPSEVVNFAKSARNIIGDTSQKIHWRDIPDFSVKTGTARMKKVSISKDGVGLLDNYVYPVKSEEISIQLNLINRLMRPTFFNELRTLQEVGYIASSFDSETNEYPTLSMLIVSDNTNLKDLKEKVMGFIYSFVVAFDQLPDSTVENTKKALLDEMNKIPENLGIEASQYFADWGEGNYSFDTKQKAKEYLENTTKQDLTNLINDFFIQGNYMNTTV
;
A
#
# COMPACT_ATOMS: atom_id res chain seq x y z
N GLN A 1 -10.71 11.29 -32.53
CA GLN A 1 -10.12 10.58 -31.38
C GLN A 1 -11.28 9.90 -30.68
N GLY A 2 -11.47 8.58 -30.92
CA GLY A 2 -12.54 7.82 -30.35
C GLY A 2 -12.35 7.69 -28.84
N GLY A 3 -13.41 7.88 -28.06
CA GLY A 3 -13.43 7.62 -26.63
C GLY A 3 -13.22 6.12 -26.38
N GLY A 4 -11.97 5.71 -26.27
CA GLY A 4 -11.61 4.34 -25.98
C GLY A 4 -11.99 3.97 -24.54
N VAL A 5 -12.33 2.72 -24.33
CA VAL A 5 -12.41 2.11 -23.00
C VAL A 5 -11.09 1.36 -22.77
N SER A 6 -10.40 1.73 -21.71
CA SER A 6 -9.22 0.96 -21.24
C SER A 6 -9.70 -0.10 -20.26
N ILE A 7 -9.25 -1.33 -20.45
CA ILE A 7 -9.50 -2.45 -19.54
C ILE A 7 -8.15 -2.96 -19.08
N LEU A 8 -7.90 -2.86 -17.79
CA LEU A 8 -6.64 -3.29 -17.20
C LEU A 8 -6.94 -4.36 -16.13
N PRO A 9 -6.26 -5.52 -16.17
CA PRO A 9 -6.32 -6.45 -15.06
C PRO A 9 -5.66 -5.80 -13.83
N ASN A 10 -6.26 -6.00 -12.69
CA ASN A 10 -5.79 -5.47 -11.41
C ASN A 10 -5.80 -6.59 -10.36
N PRO A 11 -4.84 -7.52 -10.42
CA PRO A 11 -4.70 -8.54 -9.40
C PRO A 11 -4.15 -7.88 -8.12
N ASP A 12 -4.66 -8.28 -6.98
CA ASP A 12 -4.15 -7.84 -5.69
C ASP A 12 -3.31 -8.93 -4.99
N ASN A 13 -2.76 -8.57 -3.84
CA ASN A 13 -1.93 -9.47 -3.05
C ASN A 13 -2.73 -10.54 -2.27
N TYR A 14 -4.06 -10.51 -2.32
CA TYR A 14 -4.97 -11.39 -1.59
C TYR A 14 -5.60 -12.46 -2.47
N GLY A 15 -5.20 -12.52 -3.76
CA GLY A 15 -5.73 -13.47 -4.73
C GLY A 15 -7.01 -13.01 -5.41
N ASN A 16 -7.41 -11.76 -5.23
CA ASN A 16 -8.52 -11.20 -6.00
C ASN A 16 -8.07 -10.89 -7.44
N ILE A 17 -8.97 -11.12 -8.38
CA ILE A 17 -8.78 -10.73 -9.77
C ILE A 17 -9.73 -9.58 -10.06
N GLY A 18 -9.19 -8.38 -10.25
CA GLY A 18 -9.95 -7.18 -10.58
C GLY A 18 -9.78 -6.76 -12.03
N PHE A 19 -10.75 -6.01 -12.54
CA PHE A 19 -10.66 -5.32 -13.82
C PHE A 19 -11.02 -3.86 -13.61
N PHE A 20 -10.09 -2.99 -13.95
CA PHE A 20 -10.33 -1.56 -13.98
C PHE A 20 -10.74 -1.14 -15.39
N MET A 21 -11.88 -0.46 -15.49
CA MET A 21 -12.41 0.04 -16.75
C MET A 21 -12.57 1.56 -16.67
N ALA A 22 -11.92 2.29 -17.55
CA ALA A 22 -12.04 3.73 -17.64
C ALA A 22 -12.27 4.18 -19.09
N GLY A 23 -13.08 5.22 -19.27
CA GLY A 23 -13.35 5.80 -20.59
C GLY A 23 -14.51 6.79 -20.58
N ARG A 24 -14.74 7.41 -21.72
CA ARG A 24 -15.84 8.38 -21.92
C ARG A 24 -17.09 7.76 -22.55
N SER A 25 -17.08 6.45 -22.79
CA SER A 25 -18.18 5.77 -23.49
C SER A 25 -19.22 5.29 -22.51
N MET A 26 -20.50 5.60 -22.78
CA MET A 26 -21.65 5.02 -22.05
C MET A 26 -21.82 3.51 -22.27
N ARG A 27 -21.03 2.89 -23.15
CA ARG A 27 -21.05 1.44 -23.41
C ARG A 27 -20.19 0.62 -22.45
N GLN A 28 -19.59 1.22 -21.44
CA GLN A 28 -18.70 0.52 -20.50
C GLN A 28 -19.41 -0.64 -19.80
N ILE A 29 -20.66 -0.46 -19.38
CA ILE A 29 -21.45 -1.52 -18.75
C ILE A 29 -21.66 -2.72 -19.69
N GLY A 30 -21.90 -2.47 -20.99
CA GLY A 30 -21.97 -3.53 -21.98
C GLY A 30 -20.66 -4.32 -22.09
N TYR A 31 -19.54 -3.62 -22.18
CA TYR A 31 -18.22 -4.25 -22.21
C TYR A 31 -17.92 -5.03 -20.92
N ALA A 32 -18.36 -4.55 -19.77
CA ALA A 32 -18.19 -5.26 -18.51
C ALA A 32 -18.96 -6.59 -18.47
N ASN A 33 -20.20 -6.61 -18.98
CA ASN A 33 -20.98 -7.86 -19.15
C ASN A 33 -20.29 -8.84 -20.10
N ASP A 34 -19.81 -8.35 -21.26
CA ASP A 34 -19.10 -9.17 -22.24
C ASP A 34 -17.79 -9.74 -21.64
N LEU A 35 -17.08 -8.94 -20.82
CA LEU A 35 -15.86 -9.38 -20.14
C LEU A 35 -16.15 -10.50 -19.13
N ILE A 36 -17.18 -10.34 -18.30
CA ILE A 36 -17.58 -11.37 -17.32
C ILE A 36 -18.01 -12.65 -18.06
N SER A 37 -18.80 -12.56 -19.12
CA SER A 37 -19.19 -13.72 -19.91
C SER A 37 -17.97 -14.44 -20.47
N LYS A 38 -17.03 -13.70 -21.06
CA LYS A 38 -15.80 -14.28 -21.59
C LYS A 38 -14.90 -14.87 -20.49
N LEU A 39 -14.87 -14.25 -19.31
CA LEU A 39 -14.12 -14.79 -18.18
C LEU A 39 -14.71 -16.14 -17.74
N MET A 40 -16.02 -16.32 -17.79
CA MET A 40 -16.67 -17.58 -17.40
C MET A 40 -16.53 -18.69 -18.45
N GLU A 41 -16.31 -18.31 -19.70
CA GLU A 41 -16.18 -19.24 -20.85
C GLU A 41 -14.75 -19.35 -21.37
N PHE A 42 -13.79 -18.73 -20.67
CA PHE A 42 -12.41 -18.63 -21.14
C PHE A 42 -11.73 -19.99 -21.15
N GLU A 43 -11.20 -20.38 -22.29
CA GLU A 43 -10.37 -21.58 -22.45
C GLU A 43 -8.91 -21.18 -22.63
N ILE A 44 -8.09 -21.53 -21.64
CA ILE A 44 -6.65 -21.25 -21.66
C ILE A 44 -6.00 -22.19 -22.69
N LYS A 45 -5.25 -21.67 -23.64
CA LYS A 45 -4.49 -22.45 -24.59
C LYS A 45 -3.07 -22.75 -24.07
N ASP A 46 -2.53 -23.90 -24.41
CA ASP A 46 -1.20 -24.32 -23.96
C ASP A 46 -0.10 -23.29 -24.30
N TRP A 47 -0.15 -22.67 -25.47
CA TRP A 47 0.81 -21.65 -25.84
C TRP A 47 0.66 -20.34 -25.03
N GLU A 48 -0.57 -19.97 -24.64
CA GLU A 48 -0.83 -18.81 -23.78
C GLU A 48 -0.28 -19.04 -22.38
N PHE A 49 -0.49 -20.24 -21.84
CA PHE A 49 0.10 -20.66 -20.58
C PHE A 49 1.64 -20.59 -20.61
N LYS A 50 2.27 -21.15 -21.64
CA LYS A 50 3.74 -21.12 -21.76
C LYS A 50 4.29 -19.70 -21.82
N ASN A 51 3.69 -18.84 -22.65
CA ASN A 51 4.09 -17.45 -22.79
C ASN A 51 3.89 -16.67 -21.47
N ALA A 52 2.75 -16.83 -20.80
CA ALA A 52 2.50 -16.19 -19.53
C ALA A 52 3.48 -16.65 -18.44
N LYS A 53 3.82 -17.94 -18.41
CA LYS A 53 4.79 -18.50 -17.48
C LYS A 53 6.19 -17.92 -17.69
N GLU A 54 6.64 -17.77 -18.94
CA GLU A 54 7.92 -17.11 -19.27
C GLU A 54 7.93 -15.65 -18.81
N ILE A 55 6.89 -14.87 -19.14
CA ILE A 55 6.77 -13.45 -18.73
C ILE A 55 6.84 -13.32 -17.20
N ILE A 56 6.12 -14.18 -16.46
CA ILE A 56 6.13 -14.15 -14.99
C ILE A 56 7.52 -14.50 -14.44
N LEU A 57 8.21 -15.50 -15.01
CA LEU A 57 9.57 -15.84 -14.59
C LEU A 57 10.55 -14.69 -14.84
N ASP A 58 10.51 -14.07 -16.01
CA ASP A 58 11.36 -12.90 -16.33
C ASP A 58 11.10 -11.74 -15.36
N GLN A 59 9.83 -11.48 -15.04
CA GLN A 59 9.45 -10.44 -14.06
C GLN A 59 9.96 -10.76 -12.65
N LEU A 60 9.84 -12.00 -12.20
CA LEU A 60 10.33 -12.42 -10.89
C LEU A 60 11.86 -12.36 -10.81
N GLU A 61 12.56 -12.80 -11.87
CA GLU A 61 14.02 -12.76 -11.93
C GLU A 61 14.54 -11.30 -11.97
N SER A 62 13.82 -10.37 -12.62
CA SER A 62 14.18 -8.97 -12.64
C SER A 62 14.10 -8.29 -11.27
N ILE A 63 13.23 -8.76 -10.36
CA ILE A 63 13.13 -8.22 -8.99
C ILE A 63 14.45 -8.35 -8.21
N GLU A 64 15.20 -9.43 -8.43
CA GLU A 64 16.51 -9.63 -7.77
C GLU A 64 17.58 -8.66 -8.30
N GLU A 65 17.36 -8.06 -9.46
CA GLU A 65 18.25 -7.08 -10.08
C GLU A 65 17.88 -5.62 -9.78
N ASP A 66 16.77 -5.39 -9.09
CA ASP A 66 16.31 -4.05 -8.72
C ASP A 66 17.29 -3.33 -7.79
N ASP A 67 17.12 -2.02 -7.68
CA ASP A 67 17.92 -1.18 -6.77
C ASP A 67 17.70 -1.55 -5.29
N ILE A 68 18.61 -1.07 -4.42
CA ILE A 68 18.60 -1.40 -2.99
C ILE A 68 17.29 -0.98 -2.33
N SER A 69 16.72 0.18 -2.68
CA SER A 69 15.48 0.65 -2.07
C SER A 69 14.29 -0.24 -2.43
N SER A 70 14.18 -0.67 -3.67
CA SER A 70 13.15 -1.62 -4.14
C SER A 70 13.26 -2.96 -3.40
N GLN A 71 14.47 -3.49 -3.25
CA GLN A 71 14.74 -4.72 -2.49
C GLN A 71 14.31 -4.59 -1.03
N LEU A 72 14.56 -3.43 -0.38
CA LEU A 72 14.13 -3.20 0.99
C LEU A 72 12.61 -3.32 1.13
N PHE A 73 11.82 -2.73 0.24
CA PHE A 73 10.36 -2.84 0.28
C PHE A 73 9.85 -4.25 0.02
N VAL A 74 10.48 -5.00 -0.90
CA VAL A 74 10.15 -6.41 -1.14
C VAL A 74 10.34 -7.22 0.15
N HIS A 75 11.48 -7.04 0.82
CA HIS A 75 11.79 -7.77 2.04
C HIS A 75 10.98 -7.30 3.25
N ASP A 76 10.64 -6.02 3.33
CA ASP A 76 9.73 -5.48 4.34
C ASP A 76 8.34 -6.12 4.23
N ALA A 77 7.81 -6.25 3.03
CA ALA A 77 6.56 -6.95 2.79
C ALA A 77 6.57 -8.41 3.26
N LEU A 78 7.74 -9.08 3.26
CA LEU A 78 7.89 -10.45 3.77
C LEU A 78 7.86 -10.52 5.31
N ILE A 79 8.31 -9.47 6.00
CA ILE A 79 8.27 -9.40 7.47
C ILE A 79 6.87 -9.07 7.97
N ASN A 80 6.18 -8.19 7.25
CA ASN A 80 4.96 -7.53 7.70
C ASN A 80 3.67 -8.16 7.17
N LYS A 81 3.74 -9.16 6.29
CA LYS A 81 2.55 -9.83 5.73
C LYS A 81 2.55 -11.31 6.02
N THR A 82 1.43 -11.81 6.51
CA THR A 82 1.25 -13.21 6.91
C THR A 82 1.20 -14.20 5.75
N GLN A 83 1.00 -13.72 4.52
CA GLN A 83 0.90 -14.54 3.31
C GLN A 83 1.78 -13.99 2.20
N LYS A 84 3.09 -14.07 2.41
CA LYS A 84 4.08 -13.69 1.38
C LYS A 84 5.14 -14.77 1.25
N TRP A 85 5.52 -15.02 0.01
CA TRP A 85 6.63 -15.88 -0.35
C TRP A 85 7.78 -15.05 -0.88
N THR A 86 8.98 -15.53 -0.67
CA THR A 86 10.19 -14.92 -1.24
C THR A 86 10.17 -15.01 -2.77
N THR A 87 10.88 -14.11 -3.44
CA THR A 87 11.04 -14.16 -4.90
C THR A 87 11.51 -15.51 -5.36
N LYS A 88 12.48 -16.12 -4.65
CA LYS A 88 12.99 -17.45 -4.95
C LYS A 88 11.90 -18.54 -4.84
N GLU A 89 11.09 -18.53 -3.79
CA GLU A 89 9.97 -19.47 -3.64
C GLU A 89 8.95 -19.30 -4.76
N ASN A 90 8.66 -18.06 -5.15
CA ASN A 90 7.76 -17.76 -6.27
C ASN A 90 8.33 -18.27 -7.60
N ILE A 91 9.62 -18.08 -7.87
CA ILE A 91 10.30 -18.61 -9.05
C ILE A 91 10.23 -20.16 -9.07
N GLU A 92 10.56 -20.79 -7.95
CA GLU A 92 10.52 -22.26 -7.85
C GLU A 92 9.10 -22.82 -8.02
N ALA A 93 8.11 -22.16 -7.45
CA ALA A 93 6.70 -22.52 -7.61
C ALA A 93 6.26 -22.33 -9.07
N THR A 94 6.55 -21.18 -9.67
CA THR A 94 6.20 -20.88 -11.07
C THR A 94 6.84 -21.90 -12.03
N LYS A 95 8.09 -22.31 -11.82
CA LYS A 95 8.76 -23.35 -12.63
C LYS A 95 8.03 -24.70 -12.57
N LYS A 96 7.37 -25.02 -11.45
CA LYS A 96 6.67 -26.30 -11.24
C LYS A 96 5.22 -26.30 -11.70
N ILE A 97 4.58 -25.13 -11.80
CA ILE A 97 3.17 -25.03 -12.23
C ILE A 97 3.00 -25.64 -13.63
N THR A 98 2.00 -26.49 -13.77
CA THR A 98 1.60 -27.12 -15.02
C THR A 98 0.38 -26.46 -15.63
N TYR A 99 0.11 -26.75 -16.88
CA TYR A 99 -1.11 -26.29 -17.58
C TYR A 99 -2.38 -26.84 -16.89
N GLU A 100 -2.35 -28.08 -16.46
CA GLU A 100 -3.44 -28.75 -15.74
C GLU A 100 -3.72 -28.10 -14.38
N ASP A 101 -2.68 -27.62 -13.67
CA ASP A 101 -2.84 -26.89 -12.42
C ASP A 101 -3.61 -25.59 -12.66
N VAL A 102 -3.27 -24.84 -13.71
CA VAL A 102 -3.94 -23.59 -14.04
C VAL A 102 -5.40 -23.83 -14.44
N GLN A 103 -5.66 -24.87 -15.23
CA GLN A 103 -7.03 -25.26 -15.59
C GLN A 103 -7.87 -25.61 -14.35
N ARG A 104 -7.31 -26.39 -13.42
CA ARG A 104 -7.98 -26.76 -12.19
C ARG A 104 -8.29 -25.55 -11.33
N ILE A 105 -7.31 -24.68 -11.11
CA ILE A 105 -7.49 -23.44 -10.32
C ILE A 105 -8.54 -22.53 -10.98
N TYR A 106 -8.53 -22.42 -12.30
CA TYR A 106 -9.52 -21.65 -13.02
C TYR A 106 -10.95 -22.19 -12.81
N GLN A 107 -11.14 -23.52 -12.86
CA GLN A 107 -12.43 -24.14 -12.56
C GLN A 107 -12.87 -23.91 -11.12
N GLU A 108 -11.97 -24.05 -10.14
CA GLU A 108 -12.26 -23.75 -8.74
C GLU A 108 -12.66 -22.29 -8.56
N PHE A 109 -11.94 -21.36 -9.18
CA PHE A 109 -12.22 -19.93 -9.16
C PHE A 109 -13.61 -19.63 -9.74
N THR A 110 -13.91 -20.12 -10.95
CA THR A 110 -15.21 -19.84 -11.60
C THR A 110 -16.41 -20.41 -10.84
N ASN A 111 -16.22 -21.44 -10.03
CA ASN A 111 -17.24 -22.05 -9.19
C ASN A 111 -17.47 -21.32 -7.85
N SER A 112 -16.59 -20.37 -7.47
CA SER A 112 -16.65 -19.71 -6.16
C SER A 112 -16.38 -18.20 -6.20
N ILE A 113 -16.80 -17.55 -7.26
CA ILE A 113 -16.60 -16.10 -7.44
C ILE A 113 -17.49 -15.32 -6.48
N PHE A 114 -16.88 -14.40 -5.74
CA PHE A 114 -17.55 -13.27 -5.11
C PHE A 114 -17.25 -12.02 -5.96
N LEU A 115 -18.28 -11.29 -6.37
CA LEU A 115 -18.13 -10.10 -7.20
C LEU A 115 -18.39 -8.83 -6.40
N ASP A 116 -17.38 -7.98 -6.31
CA ASP A 116 -17.49 -6.61 -5.79
C ASP A 116 -17.41 -5.63 -6.97
N ILE A 117 -18.29 -4.63 -6.99
CA ILE A 117 -18.38 -3.66 -8.07
C ILE A 117 -18.30 -2.24 -7.49
N TYR A 118 -17.30 -1.50 -7.92
CA TYR A 118 -17.22 -0.06 -7.73
C TYR A 118 -17.45 0.66 -9.05
N ALA A 119 -18.41 1.56 -9.09
CA ALA A 119 -18.68 2.39 -10.26
C ALA A 119 -18.73 3.87 -9.86
N TYR A 120 -17.93 4.68 -10.55
CA TYR A 120 -17.88 6.11 -10.32
C TYR A 120 -17.94 6.87 -11.65
N GLY A 121 -18.84 7.84 -11.74
CA GLY A 121 -19.00 8.65 -12.95
C GLY A 121 -20.44 8.97 -13.27
N ASN A 122 -20.69 9.31 -14.53
CA ASN A 122 -22.02 9.69 -15.00
C ASN A 122 -22.86 8.44 -15.36
N TYR A 123 -23.12 7.60 -14.36
CA TYR A 123 -23.99 6.44 -14.49
C TYR A 123 -25.34 6.70 -13.80
N ASP A 124 -26.42 6.18 -14.38
CA ASP A 124 -27.65 6.02 -13.61
C ASP A 124 -27.45 4.87 -12.60
N PRO A 125 -27.74 5.08 -11.30
CA PRO A 125 -27.63 4.02 -10.31
C PRO A 125 -28.38 2.72 -10.70
N SER A 126 -29.50 2.84 -11.39
CA SER A 126 -30.27 1.69 -11.86
C SER A 126 -29.52 0.88 -12.93
N GLU A 127 -28.70 1.51 -13.76
CA GLU A 127 -27.88 0.81 -14.77
C GLU A 127 -26.82 -0.04 -14.08
N VAL A 128 -26.16 0.49 -13.05
CA VAL A 128 -25.15 -0.25 -12.27
C VAL A 128 -25.79 -1.41 -11.51
N VAL A 129 -26.94 -1.20 -10.88
CA VAL A 129 -27.69 -2.27 -10.22
C VAL A 129 -28.13 -3.36 -11.19
N ASN A 130 -28.61 -2.98 -12.38
CA ASN A 130 -28.99 -3.94 -13.41
C ASN A 130 -27.77 -4.72 -13.95
N PHE A 131 -26.64 -4.05 -14.09
CA PHE A 131 -25.37 -4.70 -14.42
C PHE A 131 -24.99 -5.74 -13.35
N ALA A 132 -25.03 -5.38 -12.08
CA ALA A 132 -24.72 -6.30 -10.99
C ALA A 132 -25.63 -7.54 -10.98
N LYS A 133 -26.93 -7.36 -11.26
CA LYS A 133 -27.88 -8.47 -11.42
C LYS A 133 -27.55 -9.34 -12.64
N SER A 134 -27.20 -8.72 -13.77
CA SER A 134 -26.78 -9.44 -14.97
C SER A 134 -25.50 -10.24 -14.73
N ALA A 135 -24.50 -9.62 -14.12
CA ALA A 135 -23.25 -10.28 -13.76
C ALA A 135 -23.47 -11.48 -12.83
N ARG A 136 -24.33 -11.33 -11.81
CA ARG A 136 -24.71 -12.43 -10.92
C ARG A 136 -25.40 -13.58 -11.69
N ASN A 137 -26.24 -13.28 -12.66
CA ASN A 137 -26.87 -14.32 -13.47
C ASN A 137 -25.87 -15.08 -14.34
N ILE A 138 -24.82 -14.40 -14.83
CA ILE A 138 -23.75 -15.03 -15.63
C ILE A 138 -22.88 -15.92 -14.74
N ILE A 139 -22.50 -15.43 -13.56
CA ILE A 139 -21.61 -16.13 -12.61
C ILE A 139 -22.34 -17.30 -11.93
N GLY A 140 -23.66 -17.19 -11.76
CA GLY A 140 -24.45 -18.16 -11.01
C GLY A 140 -24.47 -17.89 -9.49
N ASP A 141 -25.14 -18.79 -8.76
CA ASP A 141 -25.27 -18.67 -7.31
C ASP A 141 -24.06 -19.32 -6.60
N THR A 142 -22.98 -18.57 -6.48
CA THR A 142 -21.78 -19.01 -5.77
C THR A 142 -21.89 -18.55 -4.33
N SER A 143 -22.13 -19.51 -3.43
CA SER A 143 -22.61 -19.22 -2.07
C SER A 143 -21.53 -19.01 -1.01
N GLN A 144 -20.24 -19.08 -1.33
CA GLN A 144 -19.17 -18.92 -0.33
C GLN A 144 -18.45 -17.59 -0.50
N LYS A 145 -18.76 -16.67 0.41
CA LYS A 145 -18.03 -15.43 0.60
C LYS A 145 -16.77 -15.71 1.42
N ILE A 146 -15.62 -15.80 0.77
CA ILE A 146 -14.36 -15.58 1.48
C ILE A 146 -14.03 -14.11 1.29
N HIS A 147 -14.24 -13.31 2.32
CA HIS A 147 -13.82 -11.92 2.30
C HIS A 147 -12.30 -11.89 2.54
N TRP A 148 -11.55 -11.16 1.72
CA TRP A 148 -10.10 -11.01 1.85
C TRP A 148 -9.68 -10.49 3.24
N ARG A 149 -10.59 -9.84 3.96
CA ARG A 149 -10.40 -9.35 5.34
C ARG A 149 -10.45 -10.44 6.40
N ASP A 150 -10.89 -11.65 6.04
CA ASP A 150 -10.90 -12.79 6.96
C ASP A 150 -9.52 -13.47 7.06
N ILE A 151 -8.50 -12.91 6.38
CA ILE A 151 -7.12 -13.39 6.49
C ILE A 151 -6.58 -13.03 7.89
N PRO A 152 -5.94 -13.98 8.60
CA PRO A 152 -5.41 -13.74 9.93
C PRO A 152 -4.51 -12.52 9.97
N ASP A 153 -4.84 -11.59 10.85
CA ASP A 153 -4.20 -10.31 10.93
C ASP A 153 -2.78 -10.41 11.50
N PHE A 154 -1.95 -9.51 11.04
CA PHE A 154 -0.64 -9.23 11.60
C PHE A 154 -0.80 -8.61 12.99
N SER A 155 -0.25 -9.25 14.03
CA SER A 155 -0.33 -8.70 15.37
C SER A 155 0.90 -7.82 15.68
N VAL A 156 0.65 -6.58 16.05
CA VAL A 156 1.66 -5.66 16.57
C VAL A 156 1.84 -5.90 18.04
N LYS A 157 3.07 -6.15 18.47
CA LYS A 157 3.41 -6.35 19.87
C LYS A 157 4.43 -5.30 20.31
N THR A 158 4.00 -4.41 21.19
CA THR A 158 4.81 -3.32 21.76
C THR A 158 6.13 -3.82 22.34
N GLY A 159 7.19 -3.06 22.13
CA GLY A 159 8.52 -3.36 22.66
C GLY A 159 9.20 -4.54 21.98
N THR A 160 8.69 -5.02 20.86
CA THR A 160 9.32 -6.08 20.07
C THR A 160 9.99 -5.51 18.81
N ALA A 161 11.02 -6.20 18.35
CA ALA A 161 11.68 -5.90 17.10
C ALA A 161 11.70 -7.13 16.20
N ARG A 162 11.41 -6.93 14.92
CA ARG A 162 11.61 -7.93 13.85
C ARG A 162 12.67 -7.39 12.91
N MET A 163 13.72 -8.15 12.69
CA MET A 163 14.81 -7.74 11.81
C MET A 163 15.07 -8.81 10.77
N LYS A 164 15.21 -8.38 9.52
CA LYS A 164 15.64 -9.23 8.41
C LYS A 164 16.88 -8.61 7.77
N LYS A 165 18.02 -9.29 7.91
CA LYS A 165 19.23 -8.92 7.19
C LYS A 165 19.32 -9.71 5.91
N VAL A 166 19.49 -9.01 4.80
CA VAL A 166 19.57 -9.59 3.46
C VAL A 166 20.89 -9.19 2.82
N SER A 167 21.53 -10.13 2.14
CA SER A 167 22.68 -9.83 1.29
C SER A 167 22.23 -9.85 -0.16
N ILE A 168 22.49 -8.79 -0.88
CA ILE A 168 22.17 -8.62 -2.30
C ILE A 168 23.46 -8.43 -3.10
N SER A 169 23.38 -8.60 -4.41
CA SER A 169 24.52 -8.48 -5.34
C SER A 169 24.87 -7.04 -5.72
N LYS A 170 24.27 -6.05 -5.08
CA LYS A 170 24.52 -4.62 -5.35
C LYS A 170 25.52 -4.05 -4.37
N ASP A 171 26.36 -3.13 -4.84
CA ASP A 171 27.25 -2.39 -3.97
C ASP A 171 26.46 -1.36 -3.14
N GLY A 172 26.75 -1.30 -1.85
CA GLY A 172 26.11 -0.39 -0.93
C GLY A 172 25.34 -1.08 0.19
N VAL A 173 24.71 -0.27 1.02
CA VAL A 173 23.92 -0.69 2.18
C VAL A 173 22.61 0.07 2.22
N GLY A 174 21.50 -0.60 2.47
CA GLY A 174 20.22 0.02 2.69
C GLY A 174 19.64 -0.30 4.06
N LEU A 175 18.87 0.61 4.59
CA LEU A 175 18.11 0.46 5.83
C LEU A 175 16.71 0.98 5.61
N LEU A 176 15.71 0.13 5.85
CA LEU A 176 14.31 0.52 6.03
C LEU A 176 13.92 0.18 7.46
N ASP A 177 13.68 1.20 8.24
CA ASP A 177 13.37 1.09 9.68
C ASP A 177 11.97 1.62 9.92
N ASN A 178 11.04 0.73 10.26
CA ASN A 178 9.64 1.05 10.47
C ASN A 178 9.31 1.00 11.97
N TYR A 179 8.60 2.00 12.41
CA TYR A 179 8.07 2.14 13.76
C TYR A 179 6.55 2.02 13.66
N VAL A 180 6.02 0.84 14.02
CA VAL A 180 4.60 0.50 13.86
C VAL A 180 3.88 0.76 15.18
N TYR A 181 2.89 1.65 15.18
CA TYR A 181 2.10 1.96 16.36
C TYR A 181 1.16 0.78 16.70
N PRO A 182 0.97 0.42 17.98
CA PRO A 182 0.32 -0.85 18.34
C PRO A 182 -1.22 -0.85 18.24
N VAL A 183 -1.82 0.26 17.87
CA VAL A 183 -3.27 0.42 17.77
C VAL A 183 -3.64 0.93 16.39
N LYS A 184 -4.61 0.27 15.73
CA LYS A 184 -5.21 0.77 14.50
C LYS A 184 -6.03 2.03 14.81
N SER A 185 -5.65 3.16 14.24
CA SER A 185 -6.27 4.46 14.53
C SER A 185 -6.03 5.44 13.40
N GLU A 186 -7.11 5.87 12.76
CA GLU A 186 -7.07 6.92 11.75
C GLU A 186 -6.53 8.24 12.33
N GLU A 187 -6.90 8.57 13.57
CA GLU A 187 -6.41 9.76 14.26
C GLU A 187 -4.88 9.75 14.41
N ILE A 188 -4.32 8.62 14.87
CA ILE A 188 -2.87 8.46 14.99
C ILE A 188 -2.19 8.48 13.62
N SER A 189 -2.78 7.90 12.57
CA SER A 189 -2.26 8.00 11.20
C SER A 189 -2.14 9.47 10.77
N ILE A 190 -3.16 10.29 11.02
CA ILE A 190 -3.15 11.72 10.70
C ILE A 190 -2.10 12.48 11.53
N GLN A 191 -1.98 12.16 12.82
CA GLN A 191 -0.96 12.77 13.69
C GLN A 191 0.46 12.40 13.24
N LEU A 192 0.70 11.14 12.85
CA LEU A 192 1.99 10.71 12.30
C LEU A 192 2.29 11.38 10.95
N ASN A 193 1.30 11.57 10.09
CA ASN A 193 1.49 12.34 8.86
C ASN A 193 1.95 13.78 9.16
N LEU A 194 1.31 14.44 10.12
CA LEU A 194 1.70 15.81 10.52
C LEU A 194 3.11 15.84 11.15
N ILE A 195 3.44 14.88 12.01
CA ILE A 195 4.79 14.72 12.58
C ILE A 195 5.81 14.49 11.46
N ASN A 196 5.52 13.62 10.51
CA ASN A 196 6.44 13.36 9.40
C ASN A 196 6.66 14.58 8.51
N ARG A 197 5.63 15.39 8.25
CA ARG A 197 5.76 16.65 7.49
C ARG A 197 6.68 17.66 8.19
N LEU A 198 6.68 17.68 9.52
CA LEU A 198 7.58 18.50 10.31
C LEU A 198 9.00 17.93 10.39
N MET A 199 9.13 16.61 10.38
CA MET A 199 10.39 15.88 10.52
C MET A 199 11.16 15.75 9.21
N ARG A 200 10.48 15.42 8.12
CA ARG A 200 11.07 15.04 6.83
C ARG A 200 12.11 16.03 6.28
N PRO A 201 11.90 17.36 6.29
CA PRO A 201 12.89 18.29 5.78
C PRO A 201 14.19 18.27 6.57
N THR A 202 14.09 18.16 7.90
CA THR A 202 15.26 18.09 8.78
C THR A 202 15.97 16.74 8.70
N PHE A 203 15.24 15.64 8.59
CA PHE A 203 15.79 14.30 8.35
C PHE A 203 16.64 14.26 7.08
N PHE A 204 16.08 14.76 5.98
CA PHE A 204 16.79 14.83 4.71
C PHE A 204 18.03 15.72 4.79
N ASN A 205 17.88 16.94 5.34
CA ASN A 205 18.99 17.88 5.41
C ASN A 205 20.12 17.37 6.31
N GLU A 206 19.79 16.84 7.45
CA GLU A 206 20.80 16.36 8.40
C GLU A 206 21.54 15.13 7.88
N LEU A 207 20.81 14.11 7.45
CA LEU A 207 21.44 12.83 7.09
C LEU A 207 22.06 12.85 5.70
N ARG A 208 21.39 13.48 4.72
CA ARG A 208 21.88 13.50 3.34
C ARG A 208 22.84 14.66 3.09
N THR A 209 22.52 15.88 3.56
CA THR A 209 23.26 17.08 3.19
C THR A 209 24.41 17.37 4.14
N LEU A 210 24.19 17.31 5.46
CA LEU A 210 25.21 17.68 6.44
C LEU A 210 26.12 16.52 6.83
N GLN A 211 25.56 15.34 7.01
CA GLN A 211 26.32 14.15 7.39
C GLN A 211 26.74 13.28 6.20
N GLU A 212 26.24 13.55 5.00
CA GLU A 212 26.54 12.80 3.76
C GLU A 212 26.43 11.28 3.93
N VAL A 213 25.43 10.83 4.69
CA VAL A 213 25.27 9.42 5.09
C VAL A 213 24.97 8.53 3.91
N GLY A 214 24.22 9.03 2.93
CA GLY A 214 23.83 8.26 1.75
C GLY A 214 23.15 9.10 0.66
N TYR A 215 22.92 8.49 -0.47
CA TYR A 215 22.27 9.15 -1.61
C TYR A 215 20.74 9.13 -1.52
N ILE A 216 20.16 8.23 -0.72
CA ILE A 216 18.75 8.26 -0.32
C ILE A 216 18.69 8.45 1.18
N ALA A 217 17.96 9.46 1.65
CA ALA A 217 17.53 9.62 3.04
C ALA A 217 16.12 10.21 3.03
N SER A 218 15.14 9.44 3.47
CA SER A 218 13.72 9.84 3.45
C SER A 218 12.99 9.28 4.65
N SER A 219 12.06 10.07 5.20
CA SER A 219 11.05 9.56 6.12
C SER A 219 9.67 9.67 5.48
N PHE A 220 8.78 8.75 5.80
CA PHE A 220 7.40 8.75 5.34
C PHE A 220 6.50 8.06 6.36
N ASP A 221 5.28 8.52 6.40
CA ASP A 221 4.20 7.86 7.12
C ASP A 221 3.47 6.89 6.19
N SER A 222 3.00 5.81 6.75
CA SER A 222 2.29 4.74 6.04
C SER A 222 1.43 3.94 7.01
N GLU A 223 0.79 2.90 6.50
CA GLU A 223 0.12 1.91 7.32
C GLU A 223 0.65 0.50 7.02
N THR A 224 0.98 -0.20 8.09
CA THR A 224 1.36 -1.61 8.03
C THR A 224 0.19 -2.44 8.53
N ASN A 225 -0.58 -3.06 7.63
CA ASN A 225 -1.81 -3.79 7.94
C ASN A 225 -2.80 -2.94 8.80
N GLU A 226 -3.05 -1.71 8.37
CA GLU A 226 -3.91 -0.71 9.04
C GLU A 226 -3.33 -0.16 10.37
N TYR A 227 -2.11 -0.54 10.76
CA TYR A 227 -1.43 0.06 11.90
C TYR A 227 -0.62 1.28 11.46
N PRO A 228 -0.84 2.45 12.08
CA PRO A 228 -0.08 3.65 11.77
C PRO A 228 1.42 3.41 11.89
N THR A 229 2.17 3.77 10.87
CA THR A 229 3.60 3.47 10.77
C THR A 229 4.39 4.70 10.35
N LEU A 230 5.50 4.94 11.01
CA LEU A 230 6.50 5.92 10.58
C LEU A 230 7.75 5.18 10.13
N SER A 231 8.18 5.46 8.91
CA SER A 231 9.27 4.75 8.24
C SER A 231 10.43 5.66 7.92
N MET A 232 11.64 5.13 8.03
CA MET A 232 12.89 5.81 7.69
C MET A 232 13.69 4.95 6.74
N LEU A 233 13.98 5.49 5.56
CA LEU A 233 14.71 4.85 4.49
C LEU A 233 16.03 5.56 4.25
N ILE A 234 17.13 4.81 4.30
CA ILE A 234 18.46 5.30 3.93
C ILE A 234 19.12 4.29 3.01
N VAL A 235 19.73 4.77 1.93
CA VAL A 235 20.61 3.97 1.08
C VAL A 235 21.93 4.68 0.90
N SER A 236 23.01 3.94 1.12
CA SER A 236 24.38 4.44 1.19
C SER A 236 25.37 3.51 0.50
N ASP A 237 26.38 4.09 -0.11
CA ASP A 237 27.53 3.39 -0.70
C ASP A 237 28.82 3.54 0.12
N ASN A 238 28.78 4.32 1.20
CA ASN A 238 29.98 4.72 1.94
C ASN A 238 29.93 4.41 3.45
N THR A 239 28.93 3.66 3.93
CA THR A 239 28.79 3.32 5.35
C THR A 239 28.29 1.89 5.55
N ASN A 240 28.10 1.46 6.78
CA ASN A 240 27.61 0.13 7.13
C ASN A 240 26.25 0.20 7.87
N LEU A 241 25.56 -0.93 7.95
CA LEU A 241 24.21 -1.02 8.53
C LEU A 241 24.17 -0.53 10.01
N LYS A 242 25.19 -0.82 10.79
CA LYS A 242 25.24 -0.40 12.21
C LYS A 242 25.27 1.12 12.31
N ASP A 243 26.15 1.77 11.55
CA ASP A 243 26.29 3.21 11.53
C ASP A 243 25.02 3.89 11.00
N LEU A 244 24.35 3.31 9.98
CA LEU A 244 23.05 3.80 9.50
C LEU A 244 22.03 3.81 10.64
N LYS A 245 21.91 2.72 11.37
CA LYS A 245 20.95 2.60 12.47
C LYS A 245 21.26 3.57 13.60
N GLU A 246 22.54 3.73 13.97
CA GLU A 246 22.98 4.69 14.98
C GLU A 246 22.67 6.13 14.56
N LYS A 247 22.81 6.48 13.29
CA LYS A 247 22.49 7.80 12.74
C LYS A 247 20.99 8.07 12.74
N VAL A 248 20.16 7.10 12.36
CA VAL A 248 18.70 7.21 12.45
C VAL A 248 18.27 7.44 13.90
N MET A 249 18.77 6.63 14.82
CA MET A 249 18.44 6.79 16.24
C MET A 249 18.91 8.14 16.80
N GLY A 250 20.12 8.58 16.44
CA GLY A 250 20.64 9.89 16.81
C GLY A 250 19.76 11.02 16.31
N PHE A 251 19.31 10.93 15.04
CA PHE A 251 18.37 11.89 14.49
C PHE A 251 17.04 11.92 15.26
N ILE A 252 16.45 10.74 15.55
CA ILE A 252 15.19 10.65 16.30
C ILE A 252 15.30 11.38 17.64
N TYR A 253 16.36 11.11 18.42
CA TYR A 253 16.57 11.79 19.69
C TYR A 253 16.71 13.31 19.54
N SER A 254 17.46 13.75 18.53
CA SER A 254 17.62 15.17 18.23
C SER A 254 16.29 15.81 17.84
N PHE A 255 15.49 15.11 17.05
CA PHE A 255 14.16 15.57 16.62
C PHE A 255 13.20 15.70 17.81
N VAL A 256 13.15 14.71 18.70
CA VAL A 256 12.28 14.75 19.90
C VAL A 256 12.61 15.99 20.74
N VAL A 257 13.88 16.24 20.98
CA VAL A 257 14.31 17.43 21.75
C VAL A 257 13.97 18.73 21.01
N ALA A 258 14.22 18.77 19.71
CA ALA A 258 13.93 19.96 18.89
C ALA A 258 12.44 20.25 18.76
N PHE A 259 11.60 19.22 18.76
CA PHE A 259 10.14 19.36 18.63
C PHE A 259 9.52 20.17 19.79
N ASP A 260 9.99 19.97 21.01
CA ASP A 260 9.53 20.74 22.18
C ASP A 260 9.81 22.24 22.01
N GLN A 261 10.91 22.60 21.35
CA GLN A 261 11.30 23.97 21.07
C GLN A 261 10.63 24.58 19.82
N LEU A 262 9.89 23.75 19.05
CA LEU A 262 9.27 24.20 17.83
C LEU A 262 8.17 25.23 18.15
N PRO A 263 8.12 26.39 17.47
CA PRO A 263 7.03 27.34 17.65
C PRO A 263 5.67 26.71 17.31
N ASP A 264 4.64 26.99 18.12
CA ASP A 264 3.27 26.51 17.84
C ASP A 264 2.78 26.96 16.46
N SER A 265 3.21 28.17 16.03
CA SER A 265 2.91 28.67 14.70
C SER A 265 3.44 27.79 13.56
N THR A 266 4.53 27.07 13.77
CA THR A 266 5.08 26.13 12.77
C THR A 266 4.16 24.93 12.61
N VAL A 267 3.67 24.37 13.72
CA VAL A 267 2.70 23.28 13.72
C VAL A 267 1.39 23.71 13.05
N GLU A 268 0.86 24.88 13.46
CA GLU A 268 -0.38 25.41 12.90
C GLU A 268 -0.28 25.73 11.40
N ASN A 269 0.85 26.26 10.93
CA ASN A 269 1.09 26.49 9.51
C ASN A 269 1.15 25.19 8.71
N THR A 270 1.80 24.16 9.26
CA THR A 270 1.88 22.84 8.60
C THR A 270 0.51 22.17 8.57
N LYS A 271 -0.24 22.24 9.66
CA LYS A 271 -1.63 21.77 9.74
C LYS A 271 -2.53 22.47 8.71
N LYS A 272 -2.44 23.79 8.63
CA LYS A 272 -3.18 24.58 7.64
C LYS A 272 -2.82 24.16 6.21
N ALA A 273 -1.55 24.01 5.90
CA ALA A 273 -1.11 23.58 4.57
C ALA A 273 -1.68 22.20 4.20
N LEU A 274 -1.74 21.26 5.15
CA LEU A 274 -2.34 19.94 4.95
C LEU A 274 -3.86 20.03 4.76
N LEU A 275 -4.56 20.86 5.54
CA LEU A 275 -5.99 21.12 5.36
C LEU A 275 -6.29 21.74 3.99
N ASP A 276 -5.48 22.71 3.57
CA ASP A 276 -5.61 23.33 2.25
C ASP A 276 -5.39 22.31 1.12
N GLU A 277 -4.44 21.37 1.29
CA GLU A 277 -4.22 20.27 0.36
C GLU A 277 -5.43 19.32 0.31
N MET A 278 -5.96 18.91 1.46
CA MET A 278 -7.16 18.07 1.55
C MET A 278 -8.41 18.76 0.97
N ASN A 279 -8.48 20.10 1.01
CA ASN A 279 -9.60 20.87 0.49
C ASN A 279 -9.51 21.13 -1.02
N LYS A 280 -8.42 20.79 -1.68
CA LYS A 280 -8.32 20.93 -3.13
C LYS A 280 -9.40 20.14 -3.82
N ILE A 281 -10.04 20.78 -4.80
CA ILE A 281 -11.00 20.12 -5.68
C ILE A 281 -10.20 19.20 -6.61
N PRO A 282 -10.60 17.94 -6.77
CA PRO A 282 -9.94 17.02 -7.71
C PRO A 282 -9.91 17.62 -9.13
N GLU A 283 -8.76 17.54 -9.78
CA GLU A 283 -8.56 18.12 -11.12
C GLU A 283 -9.38 17.41 -12.21
N ASN A 284 -9.73 16.17 -11.97
CA ASN A 284 -10.51 15.35 -12.91
C ASN A 284 -11.24 14.20 -12.19
N LEU A 285 -12.20 13.62 -12.91
CA LEU A 285 -13.04 12.51 -12.43
C LEU A 285 -12.21 11.30 -11.97
N GLY A 286 -11.08 11.01 -12.60
CA GLY A 286 -10.24 9.87 -12.22
C GLY A 286 -9.60 10.04 -10.85
N ILE A 287 -9.09 11.24 -10.55
CA ILE A 287 -8.53 11.57 -9.23
C ILE A 287 -9.63 11.50 -8.16
N GLU A 288 -10.81 12.04 -8.45
CA GLU A 288 -11.95 11.99 -7.55
C GLU A 288 -12.41 10.55 -7.30
N ALA A 289 -12.54 9.75 -8.36
CA ALA A 289 -12.89 8.33 -8.25
C ALA A 289 -11.88 7.54 -7.40
N SER A 290 -10.58 7.83 -7.51
CA SER A 290 -9.53 7.14 -6.75
C SER A 290 -9.64 7.38 -5.25
N GLN A 291 -10.12 8.55 -4.81
CA GLN A 291 -10.33 8.84 -3.39
C GLN A 291 -11.40 7.93 -2.78
N TYR A 292 -12.53 7.76 -3.48
CA TYR A 292 -13.61 6.86 -3.03
C TYR A 292 -13.30 5.39 -3.27
N PHE A 293 -12.44 5.08 -4.26
CA PHE A 293 -11.98 3.71 -4.50
C PHE A 293 -11.16 3.17 -3.33
N ALA A 294 -10.35 4.02 -2.68
CA ALA A 294 -9.63 3.64 -1.48
C ALA A 294 -10.61 3.25 -0.35
N ASP A 295 -11.58 4.11 -0.06
CA ASP A 295 -12.63 3.84 0.93
C ASP A 295 -13.38 2.51 0.64
N TRP A 296 -13.76 2.30 -0.61
CA TRP A 296 -14.41 1.07 -1.03
C TRP A 296 -13.50 -0.16 -0.83
N GLY A 297 -12.24 -0.07 -1.21
CA GLY A 297 -11.25 -1.13 -1.04
C GLY A 297 -11.06 -1.52 0.42
N GLU A 298 -11.14 -0.57 1.34
CA GLU A 298 -11.07 -0.78 2.79
C GLU A 298 -12.41 -1.19 3.41
N GLY A 299 -13.52 -1.18 2.61
CA GLY A 299 -14.89 -1.47 3.05
C GLY A 299 -15.51 -0.36 3.88
N ASN A 300 -14.97 0.84 3.79
CA ASN A 300 -15.63 2.03 4.30
C ASN A 300 -16.70 2.51 3.30
N TYR A 301 -17.86 1.91 3.34
CA TYR A 301 -18.98 2.28 2.47
C TYR A 301 -19.70 3.56 2.87
N SER A 302 -19.24 4.24 3.94
CA SER A 302 -19.67 5.60 4.28
C SER A 302 -18.96 6.65 3.43
N PHE A 303 -17.82 6.30 2.83
CA PHE A 303 -17.01 7.19 1.97
C PHE A 303 -16.63 8.50 2.67
N ASP A 304 -16.32 8.43 3.96
CA ASP A 304 -16.12 9.57 4.85
C ASP A 304 -14.68 9.70 5.40
N THR A 305 -13.74 8.83 4.98
CA THR A 305 -12.36 8.83 5.47
C THR A 305 -11.70 10.21 5.34
N LYS A 306 -11.86 10.87 4.20
CA LYS A 306 -11.31 12.22 3.99
C LYS A 306 -11.93 13.25 4.94
N GLN A 307 -13.22 13.16 5.24
CA GLN A 307 -13.91 14.07 6.15
C GLN A 307 -13.43 13.85 7.59
N LYS A 308 -13.36 12.61 8.04
CA LYS A 308 -12.83 12.26 9.36
C LYS A 308 -11.37 12.68 9.52
N ALA A 309 -10.54 12.47 8.50
CA ALA A 309 -9.15 12.90 8.52
C ALA A 309 -9.03 14.42 8.74
N LYS A 310 -9.89 15.23 8.11
CA LYS A 310 -9.94 16.70 8.36
C LYS A 310 -10.34 17.01 9.78
N GLU A 311 -11.36 16.36 10.31
CA GLU A 311 -11.84 16.57 11.68
C GLU A 311 -10.76 16.21 12.71
N TYR A 312 -10.05 15.10 12.54
CA TYR A 312 -8.89 14.74 13.38
C TYR A 312 -7.79 15.79 13.28
N LEU A 313 -7.47 16.23 12.05
CA LEU A 313 -6.43 17.23 11.85
C LEU A 313 -6.78 18.58 12.46
N GLU A 314 -8.03 19.05 12.31
CA GLU A 314 -8.51 20.30 12.89
C GLU A 314 -8.42 20.31 14.42
N ASN A 315 -8.72 19.18 15.05
CA ASN A 315 -8.70 19.01 16.50
C ASN A 315 -7.30 18.72 17.07
N THR A 316 -6.33 18.30 16.24
CA THR A 316 -4.98 17.99 16.67
C THR A 316 -4.23 19.24 17.13
N THR A 317 -3.71 19.21 18.35
CA THR A 317 -2.87 20.27 18.93
C THR A 317 -1.39 19.89 18.93
N LYS A 318 -0.49 20.88 19.13
CA LYS A 318 0.94 20.59 19.35
C LYS A 318 1.15 19.66 20.55
N GLN A 319 0.34 19.82 21.61
CA GLN A 319 0.44 18.97 22.79
C GLN A 319 0.12 17.51 22.48
N ASP A 320 -0.87 17.23 21.62
CA ASP A 320 -1.20 15.87 21.19
C ASP A 320 -0.03 15.26 20.42
N LEU A 321 0.60 16.02 19.52
CA LEU A 321 1.80 15.57 18.81
C LEU A 321 2.97 15.31 19.75
N THR A 322 3.20 16.20 20.74
CA THR A 322 4.24 16.01 21.76
C THR A 322 3.98 14.75 22.57
N ASN A 323 2.74 14.49 22.97
CA ASN A 323 2.36 13.29 23.70
C ASN A 323 2.60 12.05 22.85
N LEU A 324 2.21 12.07 21.57
CA LEU A 324 2.44 10.95 20.66
C LEU A 324 3.93 10.68 20.41
N ILE A 325 4.72 11.73 20.19
CA ILE A 325 6.19 11.62 20.03
C ILE A 325 6.84 10.99 21.28
N ASN A 326 6.42 11.42 22.47
CA ASN A 326 6.93 10.88 23.72
C ASN A 326 6.49 9.42 23.93
N ASP A 327 5.23 9.10 23.70
CA ASP A 327 4.73 7.73 23.79
C ASP A 327 5.46 6.83 22.79
N PHE A 328 5.62 7.29 21.57
CA PHE A 328 6.18 6.54 20.47
C PHE A 328 7.70 6.35 20.64
N PHE A 329 8.48 7.43 20.73
CA PHE A 329 9.95 7.34 20.69
C PHE A 329 10.63 7.29 22.07
N ILE A 330 10.02 7.86 23.12
CA ILE A 330 10.65 7.86 24.45
C ILE A 330 10.19 6.67 25.28
N GLN A 331 8.88 6.36 25.28
CA GLN A 331 8.37 5.20 26.00
C GLN A 331 8.54 3.90 25.21
N GLY A 332 8.81 3.99 23.90
CA GLY A 332 8.99 2.85 23.03
C GLY A 332 7.72 2.07 22.74
N ASN A 333 6.57 2.75 22.71
CA ASN A 333 5.27 2.15 22.44
C ASN A 333 5.08 1.88 20.93
N TYR A 334 5.94 1.04 20.39
CA TYR A 334 5.90 0.61 18.99
C TYR A 334 6.44 -0.82 18.84
N MET A 335 6.15 -1.43 17.72
CA MET A 335 6.91 -2.56 17.21
C MET A 335 7.87 -2.05 16.13
N ASN A 336 9.14 -2.40 16.24
CA ASN A 336 10.13 -2.05 15.21
C ASN A 336 10.24 -3.17 14.18
N THR A 337 10.18 -2.84 12.90
CA THR A 337 10.52 -3.77 11.82
C THR A 337 11.64 -3.17 10.97
N THR A 338 12.72 -3.93 10.79
CA THR A 338 13.94 -3.44 10.13
C THR A 338 14.36 -4.41 9.02
N VAL A 339 14.62 -3.89 7.84
CA VAL A 339 15.29 -4.58 6.74
C VAL A 339 16.62 -3.95 6.46
#